data_c6bb04f6d6f638eede4c3bd4232e6c99
#
_entry.id   c6bb04f6d6f638eede4c3bd4232e6c99
#
_cell.length_a   1.000
_cell.length_b   1.000
_cell.length_c   1.000
_cell.angle_alpha   90.00
_cell.angle_beta   90.00
_cell.angle_gamma   90.00
#
_symmetry.space_group_name_H-M   'P 1'
#
loop_
_entity.id
_entity.type
_entity.pdbx_description
1 polymer ?
#
loop_
_entity_poly.entity_id
_entity_poly.type
_entity_poly.pdbx_seq_one_letter_code
_entity_poly.pdbx_strand_id
1 'polypeptide(L)'
;MGDLRRTELVNLVTFIFGSYIDYRLQEVQPILERHFGPVDYISKTLDFDRFTSFYNDEMGYKLSGKLLSFKRLIHPQQLSLIKRATNSIEIDLSVDGKRKVNIDPGYVHHAQFVLASTKHWANRIYIGDGMYAEITLMFINGQFSPLPYTYPNYRDREYIEELMKIREQYLQKRKERL
;
A
#
# COMPACT_ATOMS: atom_id res chain seq x y z
N MET A 1 6.40 -6.81 -33.78
CA MET A 1 6.67 -7.56 -32.55
C MET A 1 7.44 -6.61 -31.63
N GLY A 2 7.02 -6.45 -30.36
CA GLY A 2 7.71 -5.56 -29.42
C GLY A 2 8.97 -6.20 -28.85
N ASP A 3 10.02 -5.40 -28.64
CA ASP A 3 11.24 -5.85 -28.00
C ASP A 3 11.04 -6.03 -26.49
N LEU A 4 11.70 -7.03 -25.91
CA LEU A 4 11.74 -7.22 -24.47
C LEU A 4 12.55 -6.07 -23.85
N ARG A 5 11.91 -5.32 -22.94
CA ARG A 5 12.55 -4.25 -22.18
C ARG A 5 12.53 -4.57 -20.69
N ARG A 6 13.56 -4.08 -19.97
CA ARG A 6 13.54 -4.13 -18.51
C ARG A 6 12.38 -3.27 -18.01
N THR A 7 11.62 -3.80 -17.05
CA THR A 7 10.56 -3.01 -16.41
C THR A 7 11.17 -1.90 -15.55
N GLU A 8 10.45 -0.81 -15.42
CA GLU A 8 10.84 0.29 -14.54
C GLU A 8 10.70 -0.13 -13.07
N LEU A 9 11.57 0.43 -12.22
CA LEU A 9 11.40 0.34 -10.79
C LEU A 9 10.20 1.20 -10.36
N VAL A 10 9.53 0.79 -9.29
CA VAL A 10 8.33 1.43 -8.76
C VAL A 10 8.51 1.84 -7.30
N ASN A 11 7.70 2.77 -6.82
CA ASN A 11 7.76 3.24 -5.44
C ASN A 11 6.91 2.37 -4.53
N LEU A 12 7.54 1.66 -3.60
CA LEU A 12 6.82 0.91 -2.58
C LEU A 12 6.00 1.86 -1.71
N VAL A 13 4.76 1.48 -1.47
CA VAL A 13 3.82 2.15 -0.57
C VAL A 13 3.17 1.10 0.32
N THR A 14 2.95 1.42 1.59
CA THR A 14 2.10 0.62 2.47
C THR A 14 0.98 1.49 3.02
N PHE A 15 -0.25 0.97 3.03
CA PHE A 15 -1.32 1.53 3.84
C PHE A 15 -1.40 0.74 5.13
N ILE A 16 -1.21 1.41 6.26
CA ILE A 16 -1.24 0.82 7.59
C ILE A 16 -2.45 1.38 8.30
N PHE A 17 -3.31 0.52 8.84
CA PHE A 17 -4.45 0.96 9.62
C PHE A 17 -4.65 0.12 10.88
N GLY A 18 -5.29 0.71 11.86
CA GLY A 18 -5.62 0.11 13.14
C GLY A 18 -6.24 1.13 14.10
N SER A 19 -6.61 0.67 15.29
CA SER A 19 -6.95 1.57 16.39
C SER A 19 -5.68 2.25 16.91
N TYR A 20 -5.77 3.55 17.25
CA TYR A 20 -4.63 4.33 17.77
C TYR A 20 -3.42 4.33 16.82
N ILE A 21 -3.64 4.61 15.54
CA ILE A 21 -2.64 4.43 14.47
C ILE A 21 -1.31 5.16 14.74
N ASP A 22 -1.32 6.35 15.33
CA ASP A 22 -0.10 7.09 15.63
C ASP A 22 0.80 6.38 16.64
N TYR A 23 0.20 5.72 17.64
CA TYR A 23 0.92 4.87 18.59
C TYR A 23 1.44 3.60 17.90
N ARG A 24 0.58 2.93 17.12
CA ARG A 24 0.96 1.71 16.39
C ARG A 24 2.08 1.95 15.40
N LEU A 25 2.09 3.10 14.76
CA LEU A 25 3.13 3.44 13.79
C LEU A 25 4.52 3.50 14.43
N GLN A 26 4.63 3.91 15.69
CA GLN A 26 5.92 3.92 16.40
C GLN A 26 6.51 2.52 16.55
N GLU A 27 5.67 1.48 16.66
CA GLU A 27 6.10 0.08 16.72
C GLU A 27 6.38 -0.47 15.31
N VAL A 28 5.52 -0.20 14.35
CA VAL A 28 5.53 -0.79 13.01
C VAL A 28 6.60 -0.19 12.10
N GLN A 29 6.75 1.13 12.11
CA GLN A 29 7.66 1.82 11.19
C GLN A 29 9.10 1.33 11.28
N PRO A 30 9.74 1.18 12.45
CA PRO A 30 11.12 0.67 12.54
C PRO A 30 11.26 -0.76 11.99
N ILE A 31 10.21 -1.58 12.10
CA ILE A 31 10.18 -2.93 11.55
C ILE A 31 10.17 -2.86 10.02
N LEU A 32 9.27 -2.06 9.44
CA LEU A 32 9.18 -1.89 8.00
C LEU A 32 10.46 -1.31 7.41
N GLU A 33 11.08 -0.34 8.09
CA GLU A 33 12.34 0.27 7.63
C GLU A 33 13.50 -0.73 7.61
N ARG A 34 13.57 -1.69 8.54
CA ARG A 34 14.55 -2.79 8.50
C ARG A 34 14.36 -3.70 7.29
N HIS A 35 13.11 -3.93 6.87
CA HIS A 35 12.80 -4.80 5.73
C HIS A 35 12.91 -4.09 4.38
N PHE A 36 12.46 -2.84 4.29
CA PHE A 36 12.22 -2.18 3.00
C PHE A 36 13.06 -0.91 2.80
N GLY A 37 13.82 -0.49 3.81
CA GLY A 37 14.60 0.74 3.80
C GLY A 37 13.83 1.94 4.37
N PRO A 38 14.49 3.11 4.45
CA PRO A 38 13.91 4.29 5.11
C PRO A 38 12.58 4.72 4.51
N VAL A 39 11.64 5.08 5.39
CA VAL A 39 10.42 5.79 5.04
C VAL A 39 10.78 7.23 4.69
N ASP A 40 10.28 7.75 3.59
CA ASP A 40 10.52 9.12 3.13
C ASP A 40 9.25 9.97 3.04
N TYR A 41 8.09 9.36 3.22
CA TYR A 41 6.82 10.05 3.33
C TYR A 41 5.85 9.31 4.25
N ILE A 42 5.16 10.07 5.09
CA ILE A 42 4.04 9.60 5.91
C ILE A 42 2.88 10.55 5.68
N SER A 43 1.72 10.02 5.29
CA SER A 43 0.52 10.82 5.07
C SER A 43 -0.02 11.42 6.37
N LYS A 44 -0.94 12.36 6.25
CA LYS A 44 -1.86 12.67 7.34
C LYS A 44 -2.62 11.42 7.78
N THR A 45 -3.21 11.46 8.96
CA THR A 45 -4.12 10.40 9.41
C THR A 45 -5.38 10.40 8.55
N LEU A 46 -5.73 9.23 8.01
CA LEU A 46 -6.88 9.01 7.14
C LEU A 46 -7.94 8.20 7.90
N ASP A 47 -9.17 8.64 7.87
CA ASP A 47 -10.29 7.90 8.46
C ASP A 47 -10.57 6.65 7.62
N PHE A 48 -10.58 5.48 8.28
CA PHE A 48 -10.88 4.20 7.63
C PHE A 48 -12.21 3.61 8.11
N ASP A 49 -12.61 3.92 9.33
CA ASP A 49 -13.81 3.37 9.98
C ASP A 49 -15.10 3.73 9.22
N ARG A 50 -15.14 4.91 8.58
CA ARG A 50 -16.29 5.34 7.78
C ARG A 50 -16.56 4.49 6.52
N PHE A 51 -15.62 3.65 6.10
CA PHE A 51 -15.74 2.85 4.88
C PHE A 51 -16.13 1.40 5.15
N THR A 52 -15.84 0.89 6.35
CA THR A 52 -16.11 -0.51 6.68
C THR A 52 -16.08 -0.75 8.19
N SER A 53 -16.98 -1.58 8.68
CA SER A 53 -16.97 -2.11 10.04
C SER A 53 -16.40 -3.54 10.13
N PHE A 54 -15.93 -4.09 8.99
CA PHE A 54 -15.51 -5.49 8.90
C PHE A 54 -14.41 -5.89 9.90
N TYR A 55 -13.55 -4.94 10.27
CA TYR A 55 -12.40 -5.19 11.14
C TYR A 55 -12.68 -4.89 12.63
N ASN A 56 -13.87 -4.38 12.99
CA ASN A 56 -14.15 -3.87 14.33
C ASN A 56 -14.06 -4.96 15.41
N ASP A 57 -14.52 -6.18 15.11
CA ASP A 57 -14.47 -7.32 16.04
C ASP A 57 -13.05 -7.80 16.33
N GLU A 58 -12.14 -7.60 15.37
CA GLU A 58 -10.75 -8.00 15.48
C GLU A 58 -9.86 -6.88 16.04
N MET A 59 -9.98 -5.67 15.48
CA MET A 59 -9.04 -4.57 15.69
C MET A 59 -9.58 -3.43 16.55
N GLY A 60 -10.87 -3.47 16.93
CA GLY A 60 -11.55 -2.41 17.67
C GLY A 60 -12.17 -1.36 16.77
N TYR A 61 -12.61 -0.26 17.37
CA TYR A 61 -13.34 0.83 16.72
C TYR A 61 -12.41 2.02 16.44
N LYS A 62 -12.91 2.99 15.67
CA LYS A 62 -12.21 4.22 15.29
C LYS A 62 -10.92 3.92 14.52
N LEU A 63 -11.05 3.00 13.57
CA LEU A 63 -9.93 2.62 12.73
C LEU A 63 -9.52 3.80 11.84
N SER A 64 -8.26 4.13 11.89
CA SER A 64 -7.64 5.12 11.03
C SER A 64 -6.34 4.56 10.46
N GLY A 65 -5.83 5.18 9.41
CA GLY A 65 -4.65 4.69 8.75
C GLY A 65 -3.73 5.78 8.24
N LYS A 66 -2.55 5.35 7.79
CA LYS A 66 -1.56 6.20 7.13
C LYS A 66 -0.94 5.48 5.93
N LEU A 67 -0.68 6.24 4.89
CA LEU A 67 0.13 5.82 3.76
C LEU A 67 1.59 6.12 4.06
N LEU A 68 2.46 5.13 3.89
CA LEU A 68 3.90 5.28 3.99
C LEU A 68 4.54 5.01 2.63
N SER A 69 5.45 5.88 2.22
CA SER A 69 6.30 5.69 1.05
C SER A 69 7.74 5.41 1.49
N PHE A 70 8.47 4.64 0.70
CA PHE A 70 9.85 4.26 0.99
C PHE A 70 10.82 4.91 -0.01
N LYS A 71 11.98 5.31 0.49
CA LYS A 71 13.03 5.95 -0.32
C LYS A 71 13.54 5.02 -1.43
N ARG A 72 13.68 3.73 -1.12
CA ARG A 72 14.18 2.73 -2.06
C ARG A 72 13.09 2.34 -3.05
N LEU A 73 13.35 2.49 -4.35
CA LEU A 73 12.51 1.92 -5.40
C LEU A 73 12.71 0.41 -5.48
N ILE A 74 11.65 -0.31 -5.80
CA ILE A 74 11.60 -1.77 -5.88
C ILE A 74 11.30 -2.24 -7.31
N HIS A 75 11.64 -3.49 -7.62
CA HIS A 75 11.15 -4.15 -8.81
C HIS A 75 9.70 -4.62 -8.59
N PRO A 76 8.75 -4.39 -9.52
CA PRO A 76 7.34 -4.75 -9.32
C PRO A 76 7.11 -6.21 -8.94
N GLN A 77 7.93 -7.14 -9.45
CA GLN A 77 7.84 -8.56 -9.13
C GLN A 77 8.08 -8.89 -7.65
N GLN A 78 8.68 -7.96 -6.87
CA GLN A 78 8.90 -8.18 -5.43
C GLN A 78 7.61 -8.04 -4.60
N LEU A 79 6.50 -7.61 -5.22
CA LEU A 79 5.27 -7.31 -4.49
C LEU A 79 4.70 -8.52 -3.76
N SER A 80 4.79 -9.75 -4.31
CA SER A 80 4.35 -10.97 -3.64
C SER A 80 5.16 -11.25 -2.36
N LEU A 81 6.48 -11.15 -2.44
CA LEU A 81 7.37 -11.34 -1.30
C LEU A 81 7.16 -10.28 -0.22
N ILE A 82 6.93 -9.03 -0.63
CA ILE A 82 6.64 -7.93 0.28
C ILE A 82 5.31 -8.18 1.02
N LYS A 83 4.26 -8.64 0.32
CA LYS A 83 2.98 -8.97 0.99
C LYS A 83 3.13 -10.12 1.98
N ARG A 84 3.93 -11.13 1.68
CA ARG A 84 4.25 -12.18 2.65
C ARG A 84 4.93 -11.62 3.89
N ALA A 85 5.93 -10.76 3.71
CA ALA A 85 6.64 -10.14 4.82
C ALA A 85 5.71 -9.27 5.69
N THR A 86 4.84 -8.45 5.08
CA THR A 86 3.88 -7.64 5.84
C THR A 86 2.86 -8.49 6.58
N ASN A 87 2.38 -9.59 6.01
CA ASN A 87 1.50 -10.53 6.71
C ASN A 87 2.17 -11.17 7.93
N SER A 88 3.47 -11.53 7.83
CA SER A 88 4.23 -12.05 8.97
C SER A 88 4.34 -10.99 10.08
N ILE A 89 4.63 -9.74 9.72
CA ILE A 89 4.70 -8.62 10.68
C ILE A 89 3.34 -8.42 11.38
N GLU A 90 2.22 -8.50 10.66
CA GLU A 90 0.87 -8.42 11.24
C GLU A 90 0.64 -9.53 12.28
N ILE A 91 1.09 -10.76 11.98
CA ILE A 91 0.99 -11.91 12.89
C ILE A 91 1.85 -11.70 14.12
N ASP A 92 3.10 -11.29 13.95
CA ASP A 92 4.06 -11.06 15.05
C ASP A 92 3.58 -9.96 16.01
N LEU A 93 2.85 -8.97 15.51
CA LEU A 93 2.26 -7.87 16.27
C LEU A 93 0.85 -8.19 16.81
N SER A 94 0.33 -9.39 16.57
CA SER A 94 -1.00 -9.79 17.06
C SER A 94 -0.96 -10.07 18.57
N VAL A 95 -2.07 -9.78 19.24
CA VAL A 95 -2.26 -10.07 20.67
C VAL A 95 -3.50 -10.95 20.81
N ASP A 96 -3.36 -12.09 21.49
CA ASP A 96 -4.43 -13.08 21.68
C ASP A 96 -5.08 -13.51 20.35
N GLY A 97 -4.26 -13.70 19.30
CA GLY A 97 -4.70 -14.10 17.97
C GLY A 97 -5.44 -13.01 17.18
N LYS A 98 -5.50 -11.78 17.70
CA LYS A 98 -6.14 -10.65 17.03
C LYS A 98 -5.11 -9.64 16.54
N ARG A 99 -5.19 -9.28 15.27
CA ARG A 99 -4.31 -8.24 14.70
C ARG A 99 -4.58 -6.90 15.36
N LYS A 100 -3.53 -6.13 15.53
CA LYS A 100 -3.58 -4.76 16.05
C LYS A 100 -3.34 -3.73 14.95
N VAL A 101 -2.72 -4.18 13.86
CA VAL A 101 -2.51 -3.40 12.64
C VAL A 101 -2.77 -4.27 11.43
N ASN A 102 -3.22 -3.64 10.35
CA ASN A 102 -3.23 -4.24 9.01
C ASN A 102 -2.26 -3.46 8.13
N ILE A 103 -1.47 -4.16 7.32
CA ILE A 103 -0.46 -3.58 6.44
C ILE A 103 -0.72 -4.04 5.02
N ASP A 104 -1.23 -3.15 4.19
CA ASP A 104 -1.50 -3.41 2.78
C ASP A 104 -0.41 -2.79 1.91
N PRO A 105 0.55 -3.58 1.42
CA PRO A 105 1.57 -3.10 0.52
C PRO A 105 1.03 -2.98 -0.91
N GLY A 106 1.58 -2.01 -1.59
CA GLY A 106 1.36 -1.77 -3.00
C GLY A 106 2.53 -0.99 -3.59
N TYR A 107 2.38 -0.53 -4.80
CA TYR A 107 3.35 0.39 -5.39
C TYR A 107 2.68 1.48 -6.21
N VAL A 108 3.31 2.63 -6.24
CA VAL A 108 3.00 3.72 -7.15
C VAL A 108 3.93 3.66 -8.34
N HIS A 109 3.33 3.66 -9.52
CA HIS A 109 3.95 3.88 -10.82
C HIS A 109 3.42 5.18 -11.42
N HIS A 110 4.08 5.75 -12.44
CA HIS A 110 3.61 7.00 -13.03
C HIS A 110 2.18 6.91 -13.62
N ALA A 111 1.75 5.73 -14.03
CA ALA A 111 0.46 5.48 -14.67
C ALA A 111 -0.58 4.79 -13.77
N GLN A 112 -0.18 4.24 -12.62
CA GLN A 112 -1.09 3.41 -11.80
C GLN A 112 -0.64 3.29 -10.36
N PHE A 113 -1.61 2.99 -9.48
CA PHE A 113 -1.40 2.49 -8.13
C PHE A 113 -1.91 1.06 -8.05
N VAL A 114 -1.04 0.14 -7.60
CA VAL A 114 -1.31 -1.30 -7.53
C VAL A 114 -1.20 -1.77 -6.09
N LEU A 115 -2.16 -2.57 -5.64
CA LEU A 115 -2.16 -3.22 -4.32
C LEU A 115 -1.93 -4.72 -4.44
N ALA A 116 -1.31 -5.30 -3.40
CA ALA A 116 -1.25 -6.74 -3.21
C ALA A 116 -2.41 -7.26 -2.37
N SER A 117 -2.86 -8.47 -2.62
CA SER A 117 -3.91 -9.15 -1.87
C SER A 117 -3.65 -10.65 -1.78
N THR A 118 -4.09 -11.27 -0.68
CA THR A 118 -4.16 -12.74 -0.54
C THR A 118 -5.45 -13.35 -1.09
N LYS A 119 -6.44 -12.49 -1.41
CA LYS A 119 -7.78 -12.94 -1.84
C LYS A 119 -7.86 -12.93 -3.36
N HIS A 120 -8.26 -14.06 -3.94
CA HIS A 120 -8.63 -14.12 -5.35
C HIS A 120 -9.91 -13.30 -5.61
N TRP A 121 -9.96 -12.60 -6.74
CA TRP A 121 -11.13 -11.94 -7.29
C TRP A 121 -11.00 -11.74 -8.79
N ALA A 122 -12.10 -11.48 -9.48
CA ALA A 122 -12.14 -11.41 -10.96
C ALA A 122 -11.22 -10.35 -11.59
N ASN A 123 -10.95 -9.25 -10.85
CA ASN A 123 -10.09 -8.15 -11.29
C ASN A 123 -8.64 -8.27 -10.78
N ARG A 124 -8.26 -9.41 -10.19
CA ARG A 124 -6.94 -9.63 -9.62
C ARG A 124 -6.14 -10.63 -10.43
N ILE A 125 -4.87 -10.32 -10.61
CA ILE A 125 -3.91 -11.15 -11.35
C ILE A 125 -3.01 -11.86 -10.33
N TYR A 126 -2.86 -13.19 -10.49
CA TYR A 126 -1.93 -13.97 -9.67
C TYR A 126 -0.48 -13.56 -9.94
N ILE A 127 0.28 -13.25 -8.89
CA ILE A 127 1.67 -12.78 -8.96
C ILE A 127 2.67 -13.71 -8.26
N GLY A 128 2.25 -14.92 -7.91
CA GLY A 128 3.09 -15.91 -7.21
C GLY A 128 2.84 -15.96 -5.70
N ASP A 129 3.34 -17.00 -5.05
CA ASP A 129 3.31 -17.19 -3.58
C ASP A 129 1.91 -17.09 -2.93
N GLY A 130 0.84 -17.43 -3.66
CA GLY A 130 -0.53 -17.28 -3.18
C GLY A 130 -1.04 -15.83 -3.16
N MET A 131 -0.31 -14.90 -3.78
CA MET A 131 -0.63 -13.48 -3.80
C MET A 131 -1.17 -13.04 -5.15
N TYR A 132 -1.98 -11.98 -5.11
CA TYR A 132 -2.59 -11.35 -6.27
C TYR A 132 -2.28 -9.87 -6.28
N ALA A 133 -2.25 -9.27 -7.47
CA ALA A 133 -2.14 -7.83 -7.67
C ALA A 133 -3.44 -7.27 -8.25
N GLU A 134 -3.78 -6.06 -7.86
CA GLU A 134 -4.95 -5.32 -8.35
C GLU A 134 -4.53 -3.90 -8.73
N ILE A 135 -4.85 -3.46 -9.96
CA ILE A 135 -4.76 -2.05 -10.31
C ILE A 135 -5.88 -1.33 -9.57
N THR A 136 -5.55 -0.65 -8.50
CA THR A 136 -6.52 0.04 -7.64
C THR A 136 -6.91 1.41 -8.17
N LEU A 137 -5.94 2.15 -8.73
CA LEU A 137 -6.17 3.44 -9.37
C LEU A 137 -5.36 3.53 -10.67
N MET A 138 -5.91 4.22 -11.66
CA MET A 138 -5.21 4.59 -12.89
C MET A 138 -4.99 6.10 -12.93
N PHE A 139 -3.83 6.53 -13.45
CA PHE A 139 -3.55 7.95 -13.65
C PHE A 139 -4.15 8.40 -14.99
N ILE A 140 -5.24 9.16 -14.94
CA ILE A 140 -6.01 9.61 -16.10
C ILE A 140 -6.30 11.11 -15.93
N ASN A 141 -6.09 11.87 -16.99
CA ASN A 141 -6.38 13.32 -17.01
C ASN A 141 -5.75 14.10 -15.85
N GLY A 142 -4.50 13.78 -15.50
CA GLY A 142 -3.75 14.54 -14.50
C GLY A 142 -3.97 14.10 -13.05
N GLN A 143 -4.75 13.07 -12.77
CA GLN A 143 -5.04 12.58 -11.43
C GLN A 143 -5.18 11.06 -11.35
N PHE A 144 -5.06 10.49 -10.17
CA PHE A 144 -5.47 9.13 -9.94
C PHE A 144 -6.99 9.01 -9.93
N SER A 145 -7.50 8.10 -10.76
CA SER A 145 -8.93 7.86 -10.97
C SER A 145 -9.28 6.43 -10.55
N PRO A 146 -10.37 6.24 -9.77
CA PRO A 146 -10.82 4.93 -9.35
C PRO A 146 -11.43 4.12 -10.51
N LEU A 147 -11.35 2.81 -10.38
CA LEU A 147 -11.97 1.83 -11.27
C LEU A 147 -13.30 1.34 -10.65
N PRO A 148 -14.18 0.68 -11.41
CA PRO A 148 -15.48 0.22 -10.89
C PRO A 148 -15.40 -0.64 -9.63
N TYR A 149 -14.31 -1.36 -9.44
CA TYR A 149 -14.06 -2.27 -8.31
C TYR A 149 -13.15 -1.68 -7.21
N THR A 150 -12.64 -0.47 -7.37
CA THR A 150 -11.77 0.18 -6.37
C THR A 150 -12.48 0.26 -5.01
N TYR A 151 -11.79 -0.12 -3.96
CA TYR A 151 -12.30 -0.05 -2.58
C TYR A 151 -12.71 1.37 -2.21
N PRO A 152 -13.77 1.54 -1.40
CA PRO A 152 -14.34 2.86 -1.08
C PRO A 152 -13.33 3.88 -0.54
N ASN A 153 -12.41 3.47 0.33
CA ASN A 153 -11.39 4.37 0.88
C ASN A 153 -10.46 4.94 -0.21
N TYR A 154 -10.08 4.13 -1.22
CA TYR A 154 -9.24 4.61 -2.33
C TYR A 154 -10.01 5.42 -3.38
N ARG A 155 -11.34 5.51 -3.29
CA ARG A 155 -12.17 6.44 -4.07
C ARG A 155 -12.25 7.81 -3.40
N ASP A 156 -11.89 7.88 -2.13
CA ASP A 156 -11.97 9.09 -1.34
C ASP A 156 -10.88 10.09 -1.76
N ARG A 157 -11.28 11.36 -1.80
CA ARG A 157 -10.41 12.45 -2.22
C ARG A 157 -9.15 12.56 -1.37
N GLU A 158 -9.25 12.37 -0.06
CA GLU A 158 -8.10 12.51 0.83
C GLU A 158 -7.03 11.44 0.57
N TYR A 159 -7.45 10.19 0.30
CA TYR A 159 -6.54 9.11 -0.08
C TYR A 159 -5.87 9.37 -1.44
N ILE A 160 -6.64 9.85 -2.41
CA ILE A 160 -6.13 10.19 -3.74
C ILE A 160 -5.10 11.33 -3.65
N GLU A 161 -5.39 12.39 -2.90
CA GLU A 161 -4.46 13.51 -2.69
C GLU A 161 -3.12 13.07 -2.08
N GLU A 162 -3.15 12.16 -1.10
CA GLU A 162 -1.92 11.61 -0.49
C GLU A 162 -1.13 10.73 -1.48
N LEU A 163 -1.82 9.89 -2.25
CA LEU A 163 -1.18 9.07 -3.29
C LEU A 163 -0.61 9.93 -4.43
N MET A 164 -1.22 11.08 -4.74
CA MET A 164 -0.68 12.03 -5.71
C MET A 164 0.65 12.64 -5.24
N LYS A 165 0.76 13.01 -3.96
CA LYS A 165 2.03 13.48 -3.37
C LYS A 165 3.13 12.41 -3.47
N ILE A 166 2.80 11.16 -3.15
CA ILE A 166 3.74 10.03 -3.29
C ILE A 166 4.15 9.83 -4.76
N ARG A 167 3.21 9.99 -5.70
CA ARG A 167 3.53 9.91 -7.13
C ARG A 167 4.49 11.02 -7.58
N GLU A 168 4.32 12.22 -7.11
CA GLU A 168 5.25 13.32 -7.39
C GLU A 168 6.66 13.01 -6.90
N GLN A 169 6.81 12.50 -5.69
CA GLN A 169 8.09 12.05 -5.15
C GLN A 169 8.69 10.90 -5.97
N TYR A 170 7.87 9.93 -6.38
CA TYR A 170 8.31 8.85 -7.26
C TYR A 170 8.87 9.38 -8.59
N LEU A 171 8.22 10.37 -9.19
CA LEU A 171 8.69 10.96 -10.44
C LEU A 171 10.06 11.65 -10.27
N GLN A 172 10.34 12.26 -9.12
CA GLN A 172 11.67 12.81 -8.83
C GLN A 172 12.72 11.70 -8.68
N LYS A 173 12.45 10.69 -7.83
CA LYS A 173 13.33 9.52 -7.66
C LYS A 173 13.65 8.82 -8.98
N ARG A 174 12.67 8.75 -9.89
CA ARG A 174 12.83 8.15 -11.20
C ARG A 174 13.80 8.96 -12.09
N LYS A 175 13.71 10.29 -12.07
CA LYS A 175 14.61 11.18 -12.81
C LYS A 175 16.06 11.06 -12.36
N GLU A 176 16.31 10.92 -11.08
CA GLU A 176 17.65 10.81 -10.49
C GLU A 176 18.38 9.50 -10.89
N ARG A 177 17.68 8.56 -11.50
CA ARG A 177 18.21 7.24 -11.90
C ARG A 177 18.35 7.07 -13.42
N LEU A 178 17.85 8.02 -14.20
CA LEU A 178 18.02 8.08 -15.65
C LEU A 178 19.30 8.82 -16.02
#